data_d6084e6ff72492a41abcaf00b55e1718
#
_entry.id   d6084e6ff72492a41abcaf00b55e1718
#
_cell.length_a   1.000
_cell.length_b   1.000
_cell.length_c   1.000
_cell.angle_alpha   90.00
_cell.angle_beta   90.00
_cell.angle_gamma   90.00
#
_symmetry.space_group_name_H-M   'P 1'
#
loop_
_entity.id
_entity.type
_entity.pdbx_description
1 polymer ?
#
loop_
_entity_poly.entity_id
_entity_poly.type
_entity_poly.pdbx_seq_one_letter_code
_entity_poly.pdbx_strand_id
1 'polypeptide(L)'
;MPGTKQEYIDYRVIKSKEIFEDVKLLASNQRWNSCINRLYYSSFYLVSAILYKYDIKCETHNGVKTKFNLHFIKTGKLHIKFGKLYSNLFDWRQESDYADFIDFDSETVLPLIDQVLEFNNVIIKIIQEE
;
A
#
# COMPACT_ATOMS: atom_id res chain seq x y z
N MET A 1 22.29 -3.86 -14.49
CA MET A 1 21.34 -3.97 -15.56
C MET A 1 19.92 -4.18 -15.02
N PRO A 2 18.98 -3.48 -15.53
CA PRO A 2 17.61 -3.68 -15.08
C PRO A 2 17.05 -5.01 -15.56
N GLY A 3 16.18 -5.60 -14.78
CA GLY A 3 15.43 -6.77 -15.19
C GLY A 3 14.34 -6.43 -16.19
N THR A 4 13.58 -7.43 -16.56
CA THR A 4 12.40 -7.24 -17.39
C THR A 4 11.30 -6.52 -16.58
N LYS A 5 10.29 -6.02 -17.28
CA LYS A 5 9.11 -5.44 -16.65
C LYS A 5 8.47 -6.41 -15.66
N GLN A 6 8.34 -7.67 -16.06
CA GLN A 6 7.75 -8.71 -15.20
C GLN A 6 8.59 -8.94 -13.94
N GLU A 7 9.93 -8.92 -14.08
CA GLU A 7 10.80 -9.09 -12.91
C GLU A 7 10.65 -7.95 -11.91
N TYR A 8 10.49 -6.71 -12.38
CA TYR A 8 10.22 -5.58 -11.50
C TYR A 8 8.89 -5.71 -10.78
N ILE A 9 7.86 -6.15 -11.50
CA ILE A 9 6.54 -6.35 -10.91
C ILE A 9 6.62 -7.45 -9.85
N ASP A 10 7.25 -8.57 -10.17
CA ASP A 10 7.41 -9.70 -9.25
C ASP A 10 8.18 -9.29 -8.00
N TYR A 11 9.24 -8.51 -8.16
CA TYR A 11 10.02 -7.99 -7.04
C TYR A 11 9.15 -7.16 -6.09
N ARG A 12 8.32 -6.28 -6.64
CA ARG A 12 7.45 -5.44 -5.82
C ARG A 12 6.38 -6.24 -5.08
N VAL A 13 5.84 -7.28 -5.72
CA VAL A 13 4.88 -8.16 -5.05
C VAL A 13 5.54 -8.90 -3.88
N ILE A 14 6.72 -9.46 -4.10
CA ILE A 14 7.48 -10.14 -3.04
C ILE A 14 7.79 -9.17 -1.91
N LYS A 15 8.25 -7.96 -2.25
CA LYS A 15 8.59 -6.93 -1.26
C LYS A 15 7.38 -6.55 -0.43
N SER A 16 6.22 -6.40 -1.07
CA SER A 16 4.98 -6.10 -0.37
C SER A 16 4.65 -7.18 0.68
N LYS A 17 4.78 -8.44 0.30
CA LYS A 17 4.50 -9.55 1.21
C LYS A 17 5.46 -9.61 2.39
N GLU A 18 6.75 -9.36 2.14
CA GLU A 18 7.75 -9.29 3.21
C GLU A 18 7.42 -8.17 4.20
N ILE A 19 7.08 -6.99 3.69
CA ILE A 19 6.73 -5.85 4.53
C ILE A 19 5.47 -6.16 5.34
N PHE A 20 4.50 -6.85 4.75
CA PHE A 20 3.28 -7.21 5.48
C PHE A 20 3.59 -8.18 6.63
N GLU A 21 4.57 -9.09 6.48
CA GLU A 21 5.02 -9.94 7.58
C GLU A 21 5.64 -9.10 8.70
N ASP A 22 6.36 -8.03 8.37
CA ASP A 22 6.89 -7.10 9.38
C ASP A 22 5.74 -6.46 10.18
N VAL A 23 4.61 -6.16 9.54
CA VAL A 23 3.44 -5.61 10.24
C VAL A 23 2.99 -6.55 11.36
N LYS A 24 2.95 -7.85 11.09
CA LYS A 24 2.53 -8.84 12.10
C LYS A 24 3.48 -8.87 13.30
N LEU A 25 4.78 -8.81 13.04
CA LEU A 25 5.79 -8.76 14.10
C LEU A 25 5.67 -7.49 14.93
N LEU A 26 5.50 -6.35 14.26
CA LEU A 26 5.35 -5.06 14.95
C LEU A 26 4.08 -5.02 15.79
N ALA A 27 2.97 -5.54 15.25
CA ALA A 27 1.72 -5.60 15.99
C ALA A 27 1.83 -6.47 17.23
N SER A 28 2.51 -7.62 17.14
CA SER A 28 2.71 -8.50 18.29
C SER A 28 3.56 -7.86 19.39
N ASN A 29 4.35 -6.84 19.03
CA ASN A 29 5.16 -6.06 19.98
C ASN A 29 4.54 -4.69 20.28
N GLN A 30 3.29 -4.46 19.86
CA GLN A 30 2.55 -3.23 20.12
C GLN A 30 3.25 -1.97 19.60
N ARG A 31 3.94 -2.09 18.46
CA ARG A 31 4.61 -0.97 17.80
C ARG A 31 3.69 -0.36 16.75
N TRP A 32 2.65 0.33 17.21
CA TRP A 32 1.53 0.74 16.36
C TRP A 32 1.91 1.79 15.30
N ASN A 33 2.72 2.78 15.64
CA ASN A 33 3.15 3.78 14.65
C ASN A 33 3.98 3.12 13.54
N SER A 34 4.87 2.20 13.93
CA SER A 34 5.64 1.44 12.93
C SER A 34 4.76 0.55 12.08
N CYS A 35 3.69 -0.02 12.65
CA CYS A 35 2.70 -0.76 11.87
C CYS A 35 2.09 0.10 10.78
N ILE A 36 1.67 1.31 11.10
CA ILE A 36 1.09 2.24 10.11
C ILE A 36 2.05 2.48 8.96
N ASN A 37 3.32 2.75 9.28
CA ASN A 37 4.34 2.95 8.27
C ASN A 37 4.45 1.72 7.35
N ARG A 38 4.55 0.53 7.94
CA ARG A 38 4.71 -0.70 7.15
C ARG A 38 3.46 -1.08 6.38
N LEU A 39 2.26 -0.84 6.93
CA LEU A 39 1.01 -1.06 6.21
C LEU A 39 0.97 -0.22 4.93
N TYR A 40 1.30 1.07 5.05
CA TYR A 40 1.36 1.93 3.87
C TYR A 40 2.31 1.39 2.82
N TYR A 41 3.55 1.05 3.21
CA TYR A 41 4.55 0.60 2.24
C TYR A 41 4.21 -0.76 1.63
N SER A 42 3.55 -1.66 2.36
CA SER A 42 3.09 -2.92 1.76
C SER A 42 2.14 -2.65 0.59
N SER A 43 1.24 -1.69 0.75
CA SER A 43 0.30 -1.31 -0.31
C SER A 43 0.96 -0.47 -1.38
N PHE A 44 1.89 0.43 -1.00
CA PHE A 44 2.60 1.28 -1.95
C PHE A 44 3.34 0.47 -3.00
N TYR A 45 4.05 -0.59 -2.60
CA TYR A 45 4.76 -1.42 -3.55
C TYR A 45 3.81 -2.07 -4.56
N LEU A 46 2.62 -2.49 -4.12
CA LEU A 46 1.62 -3.08 -5.01
C LEU A 46 0.98 -2.07 -5.94
N VAL A 47 0.64 -0.89 -5.43
CA VAL A 47 0.07 0.17 -6.25
C VAL A 47 1.10 0.62 -7.29
N SER A 48 2.37 0.73 -6.89
CA SER A 48 3.45 1.04 -7.84
C SER A 48 3.56 -0.04 -8.92
N ALA A 49 3.42 -1.31 -8.53
CA ALA A 49 3.50 -2.42 -9.48
C ALA A 49 2.35 -2.38 -10.50
N ILE A 50 1.12 -2.11 -10.03
CA ILE A 50 -0.03 -2.06 -10.94
C ILE A 50 0.08 -0.89 -11.91
N LEU A 51 0.54 0.26 -11.44
CA LEU A 51 0.77 1.41 -12.32
C LEU A 51 1.85 1.11 -13.35
N TYR A 52 2.92 0.46 -12.92
CA TYR A 52 4.01 0.07 -13.83
C TYR A 52 3.52 -0.95 -14.88
N LYS A 53 2.67 -1.89 -14.48
CA LYS A 53 2.10 -2.88 -15.41
C LYS A 53 1.36 -2.20 -16.56
N TYR A 54 0.65 -1.12 -16.29
CA TYR A 54 -0.14 -0.40 -17.29
C TYR A 54 0.59 0.81 -17.88
N ASP A 55 1.92 0.88 -17.69
CA ASP A 55 2.78 1.93 -18.26
C ASP A 55 2.40 3.34 -17.80
N ILE A 56 1.89 3.45 -16.60
CA ILE A 56 1.54 4.74 -16.00
C ILE A 56 2.73 5.20 -15.16
N LYS A 57 3.38 6.27 -15.60
CA LYS A 57 4.56 6.79 -14.91
C LYS A 57 4.17 7.68 -13.74
N CYS A 58 4.88 7.52 -12.64
CA CYS A 58 4.79 8.41 -11.48
C CYS A 58 6.10 8.34 -10.71
N GLU A 59 6.54 9.48 -10.20
CA GLU A 59 7.85 9.62 -9.59
C GLU A 59 7.80 9.91 -8.09
N THR A 60 6.62 10.28 -7.57
CA THR A 60 6.46 10.66 -6.17
C THR A 60 5.38 9.82 -5.51
N HIS A 61 5.42 9.75 -4.18
CA HIS A 61 4.35 9.09 -3.42
C HIS A 61 2.99 9.72 -3.70
N ASN A 62 2.94 11.04 -3.78
CA ASN A 62 1.68 11.74 -4.09
C ASN A 62 1.24 11.45 -5.52
N GLY A 63 2.18 11.36 -6.46
CA GLY A 63 1.88 11.00 -7.84
C GLY A 63 1.29 9.60 -7.95
N VAL A 64 1.83 8.64 -7.19
CA VAL A 64 1.30 7.28 -7.14
C VAL A 64 -0.16 7.29 -6.66
N LYS A 65 -0.45 8.00 -5.56
CA LYS A 65 -1.81 8.12 -5.04
C LYS A 65 -2.75 8.74 -6.06
N THR A 66 -2.34 9.83 -6.69
CA THR A 66 -3.15 10.56 -7.67
C THR A 66 -3.46 9.68 -8.88
N LYS A 67 -2.46 9.01 -9.43
CA LYS A 67 -2.62 8.15 -10.60
C LYS A 67 -3.45 6.91 -10.29
N PHE A 68 -3.29 6.34 -9.10
CA PHE A 68 -4.10 5.21 -8.68
C PHE A 68 -5.59 5.59 -8.63
N ASN A 69 -5.91 6.73 -8.01
CA ASN A 69 -7.28 7.21 -7.95
C ASN A 69 -7.84 7.50 -9.34
N LEU A 70 -7.05 8.14 -10.19
CA LEU A 70 -7.50 8.50 -11.53
C LEU A 70 -7.80 7.28 -12.41
N HIS A 71 -6.90 6.29 -12.41
CA HIS A 71 -6.97 5.18 -13.37
C HIS A 71 -7.73 3.96 -12.85
N PHE A 72 -7.88 3.80 -11.55
CA PHE A 72 -8.49 2.60 -10.97
C PHE A 72 -9.74 2.88 -10.14
N ILE A 73 -9.82 4.01 -9.47
CA ILE A 73 -10.97 4.33 -8.62
C ILE A 73 -12.03 5.11 -9.40
N LYS A 74 -11.64 6.22 -10.04
CA LYS A 74 -12.58 7.04 -10.82
C LYS A 74 -13.19 6.28 -11.99
N THR A 75 -12.45 5.35 -12.55
CA THR A 75 -12.94 4.53 -13.67
C THR A 75 -13.88 3.41 -13.23
N GLY A 76 -14.02 3.19 -11.93
CA GLY A 76 -14.84 2.11 -11.39
C GLY A 76 -14.21 0.73 -11.46
N LYS A 77 -12.94 0.61 -11.84
CA LYS A 77 -12.24 -0.68 -11.86
C LYS A 77 -12.11 -1.27 -10.46
N LEU A 78 -11.95 -0.42 -9.45
CA LEU A 78 -11.90 -0.81 -8.05
C LEU A 78 -12.94 -0.02 -7.27
N HIS A 79 -13.47 -0.64 -6.22
CA HIS A 79 -14.44 0.02 -5.34
C HIS A 79 -13.82 1.25 -4.68
N ILE A 80 -14.64 2.29 -4.50
CA ILE A 80 -14.18 3.56 -3.90
C ILE A 80 -13.56 3.37 -2.51
N LYS A 81 -13.97 2.34 -1.77
CA LYS A 81 -13.42 2.07 -0.43
C LYS A 81 -11.89 1.87 -0.47
N PHE A 82 -11.37 1.32 -1.57
CA PHE A 82 -9.92 1.09 -1.72
C PHE A 82 -9.17 2.39 -1.96
N GLY A 83 -9.77 3.33 -2.67
CA GLY A 83 -9.20 4.67 -2.83
C GLY A 83 -9.13 5.41 -1.50
N LYS A 84 -10.20 5.32 -0.71
CA LYS A 84 -10.24 5.94 0.61
C LYS A 84 -9.21 5.33 1.55
N LEU A 85 -9.11 4.00 1.55
CA LEU A 85 -8.14 3.31 2.40
C LEU A 85 -6.72 3.72 2.05
N TYR A 86 -6.37 3.71 0.77
CA TYR A 86 -5.02 4.06 0.35
C TYR A 86 -4.69 5.52 0.68
N SER A 87 -5.62 6.44 0.45
CA SER A 87 -5.43 7.85 0.79
C SER A 87 -5.24 8.05 2.29
N ASN A 88 -6.01 7.32 3.10
CA ASN A 88 -5.86 7.38 4.56
C ASN A 88 -4.51 6.83 5.00
N LEU A 89 -4.06 5.73 4.42
CA LEU A 89 -2.73 5.16 4.73
C LEU A 89 -1.62 6.16 4.38
N PHE A 90 -1.77 6.84 3.24
CA PHE A 90 -0.83 7.86 2.81
C PHE A 90 -0.72 8.97 3.87
N ASP A 91 -1.86 9.48 4.35
CA ASP A 91 -1.90 10.55 5.34
C ASP A 91 -1.39 10.08 6.69
N TRP A 92 -1.84 8.91 7.15
CA TRP A 92 -1.45 8.37 8.46
C TRP A 92 0.03 8.05 8.53
N ARG A 93 0.63 7.56 7.43
CA ARG A 93 2.06 7.32 7.40
C ARG A 93 2.83 8.62 7.64
N GLN A 94 2.41 9.71 7.01
CA GLN A 94 3.03 11.02 7.22
C GLN A 94 2.88 11.47 8.67
N GLU A 95 1.70 11.30 9.25
CA GLU A 95 1.47 11.65 10.65
C GLU A 95 2.34 10.83 11.59
N SER A 96 2.43 9.51 11.36
CA SER A 96 3.22 8.63 12.23
C SER A 96 4.72 8.90 12.15
N ASP A 97 5.20 9.38 11.00
CA ASP A 97 6.63 9.63 10.78
C ASP A 97 7.07 11.03 11.21
N TYR A 98 6.19 12.02 11.06
CA TYR A 98 6.60 13.44 11.13
C TYR A 98 5.84 14.29 12.12
N ALA A 99 4.68 13.87 12.60
CA ALA A 99 3.91 14.67 13.55
C ALA A 99 4.29 14.32 14.99
N ASP A 100 4.61 15.32 15.78
CA ASP A 100 4.89 15.13 17.20
C ASP A 100 3.60 14.80 17.96
N PHE A 101 3.72 13.97 18.97
CA PHE A 101 2.61 13.61 19.88
C PHE A 101 1.45 12.86 19.22
N ILE A 102 1.67 12.28 18.05
CA ILE A 102 0.69 11.40 17.41
C ILE A 102 1.08 9.96 17.69
N ASP A 103 0.23 9.27 18.44
CA ASP A 103 0.41 7.85 18.75
C ASP A 103 -0.84 7.08 18.33
N PHE A 104 -0.65 6.11 17.47
CA PHE A 104 -1.73 5.20 17.09
C PHE A 104 -1.88 4.10 18.13
N ASP A 105 -3.08 3.54 18.26
CA ASP A 105 -3.37 2.49 19.23
C ASP A 105 -3.87 1.22 18.57
N SER A 106 -4.02 0.16 19.38
CA SER A 106 -4.45 -1.15 18.87
C SER A 106 -5.85 -1.09 18.26
N GLU A 107 -6.75 -0.29 18.82
CA GLU A 107 -8.14 -0.19 18.34
C GLU A 107 -8.20 0.36 16.91
N THR A 108 -7.30 1.28 16.58
CA THR A 108 -7.20 1.85 15.24
C THR A 108 -6.46 0.91 14.29
N VAL A 109 -5.34 0.34 14.74
CA VAL A 109 -4.43 -0.38 13.84
C VAL A 109 -4.88 -1.79 13.52
N LEU A 110 -5.39 -2.55 14.51
CA LEU A 110 -5.76 -3.94 14.27
C LEU A 110 -6.81 -4.11 13.16
N PRO A 111 -7.91 -3.31 13.11
CA PRO A 111 -8.84 -3.44 11.99
C PRO A 111 -8.21 -3.07 10.64
N LEU A 112 -7.23 -2.15 10.63
CA LEU A 112 -6.54 -1.76 9.40
C LEU A 112 -5.73 -2.92 8.81
N ILE A 113 -5.16 -3.77 9.65
CA ILE A 113 -4.38 -4.90 9.16
C ILE A 113 -5.24 -5.77 8.24
N ASP A 114 -6.47 -6.09 8.65
CA ASP A 114 -7.38 -6.89 7.84
C ASP A 114 -7.81 -6.15 6.57
N GLN A 115 -8.08 -4.85 6.68
CA GLN A 115 -8.49 -4.04 5.53
C GLN A 115 -7.37 -3.94 4.50
N VAL A 116 -6.13 -3.77 4.96
CA VAL A 116 -4.98 -3.70 4.07
C VAL A 116 -4.69 -5.05 3.43
N LEU A 117 -4.89 -6.14 4.17
CA LEU A 117 -4.75 -7.48 3.58
C LEU A 117 -5.73 -7.67 2.43
N GLU A 118 -6.99 -7.29 2.62
CA GLU A 118 -7.99 -7.34 1.55
C GLU A 118 -7.56 -6.50 0.35
N PHE A 119 -7.17 -5.26 0.60
CA PHE A 119 -6.69 -4.35 -0.43
C PHE A 119 -5.53 -4.97 -1.21
N ASN A 120 -4.52 -5.45 -0.50
CA ASN A 120 -3.33 -6.02 -1.13
C ASN A 120 -3.68 -7.23 -1.99
N ASN A 121 -4.57 -8.10 -1.51
CA ASN A 121 -4.99 -9.28 -2.26
C ASN A 121 -5.73 -8.90 -3.54
N VAL A 122 -6.57 -7.88 -3.50
CA VAL A 122 -7.29 -7.38 -4.67
C VAL A 122 -6.30 -6.83 -5.71
N ILE A 123 -5.32 -6.03 -5.27
CA ILE A 123 -4.32 -5.46 -6.18
C ILE A 123 -3.46 -6.58 -6.79
N ILE A 124 -3.02 -7.54 -6.00
CA ILE A 124 -2.23 -8.67 -6.50
C ILE A 124 -3.02 -9.43 -7.58
N LYS A 125 -4.31 -9.63 -7.38
CA LYS A 125 -5.14 -10.31 -8.36
C LYS A 125 -5.15 -9.57 -9.70
N ILE A 126 -5.26 -8.23 -9.66
CA ILE A 126 -5.22 -7.42 -10.89
C ILE A 126 -3.83 -7.51 -11.54
N ILE A 127 -2.77 -7.48 -10.74
CA ILE A 127 -1.40 -7.62 -11.25
C ILE A 127 -1.24 -8.94 -12.01
N GLN A 128 -1.87 -10.02 -11.53
CA GLN A 128 -1.74 -11.35 -12.11
C GLN A 128 -2.68 -11.58 -13.30
N GLU A 129 -3.62 -10.71 -13.56
CA GLU A 129 -4.51 -10.80 -14.72
C GLU A 129 -3.73 -10.52 -16.01
N GLU A 130 -4.11 -11.19 -17.08
CA GLU A 130 -3.50 -11.00 -18.40
C GLU A 130 -4.26 -9.98 -19.26
#